data_2b9949250e8b99258b5d9395863dd7ec
#
_entry.id   2b9949250e8b99258b5d9395863dd7ec
#
_cell.length_a   1.000
_cell.length_b   1.000
_cell.length_c   1.000
_cell.angle_alpha   90.00
_cell.angle_beta   90.00
_cell.angle_gamma   90.00
#
_symmetry.space_group_name_H-M   'P 1'
#
loop_
_entity.id
_entity.type
_entity.pdbx_description
1 polymer ?
#
loop_
_entity_poly.entity_id
_entity_poly.type
_entity_poly.pdbx_seq_one_letter_code
_entity_poly.pdbx_strand_id
1 'polypeptide(L)'
;MPDFLTKTACRGRRPQRFVSARHYRRPDLIAKLLRERHVPRFIVAPEGFGKSFVALEYAETVFRFEHVFWIDAKSPCFLRDLDDGRIAKTLSSEDRASFLAVVEDVPSLDPQRVELLSREMDALIDRGCEVLVTCLPMRDAFHGQRDRLKLGAADLLLTDVELDALRTAAEREAEPAALMPTARRIATLAWGTSGDRAAFLASVAKEELPTDLMLPLFSMLCLQSGALADLAAFGSCEDDSIAILSEQYLYLGINCRKERFDAASFSMDELSEAFSPTLPDLAKRSVFPDADALATHIADALLKREQFARACDAARLLASR
;
A
#
# COMPACT_ATOMS: atom_id res chain seq x y z
N MET A 1 -10.07 26.76 22.92
CA MET A 1 -10.22 26.33 21.50
C MET A 1 -10.46 24.84 21.51
N PRO A 2 -11.42 24.29 20.77
CA PRO A 2 -11.61 22.84 20.75
C PRO A 2 -10.35 22.20 20.20
N ASP A 3 -9.82 21.22 20.94
CA ASP A 3 -8.66 20.44 20.55
C ASP A 3 -8.93 19.71 19.23
N PHE A 4 -8.15 20.00 18.21
CA PHE A 4 -8.36 19.45 16.86
C PHE A 4 -8.23 17.91 16.83
N LEU A 5 -7.38 17.34 17.69
CA LEU A 5 -7.26 15.89 17.85
C LEU A 5 -8.53 15.23 18.38
N THR A 6 -9.34 15.91 19.18
CA THR A 6 -10.63 15.36 19.64
C THR A 6 -11.60 15.12 18.49
N LYS A 7 -11.40 15.74 17.33
CA LYS A 7 -12.19 15.49 16.11
C LYS A 7 -11.63 14.34 15.23
N THR A 8 -10.36 13.99 15.39
CA THR A 8 -9.68 12.97 14.60
C THR A 8 -9.39 11.71 15.38
N ALA A 9 -9.34 11.78 16.69
CA ALA A 9 -9.12 10.65 17.58
C ALA A 9 -10.45 10.19 18.21
N CYS A 10 -10.80 8.92 18.02
CA CYS A 10 -11.92 8.28 18.69
C CYS A 10 -11.38 7.43 19.83
N ARG A 11 -11.59 7.85 21.11
CA ARG A 11 -11.25 7.06 22.27
C ARG A 11 -12.40 6.11 22.65
N GLY A 12 -12.05 4.87 22.96
CA GLY A 12 -12.97 3.91 23.54
C GLY A 12 -14.09 3.44 22.62
N ARG A 13 -14.04 3.74 21.34
CA ARG A 13 -15.05 3.32 20.36
C ARG A 13 -14.40 2.66 19.15
N ARG A 14 -14.93 1.49 18.81
CA ARG A 14 -14.60 0.86 17.53
C ARG A 14 -14.99 1.80 16.40
N PRO A 15 -14.09 2.10 15.44
CA PRO A 15 -14.45 2.92 14.29
C PRO A 15 -15.68 2.39 13.57
N GLN A 16 -16.62 3.25 13.21
CA GLN A 16 -17.94 2.85 12.69
C GLN A 16 -17.83 1.97 11.43
N ARG A 17 -16.79 2.18 10.61
CA ARG A 17 -16.52 1.38 9.39
C ARG A 17 -16.26 -0.10 9.64
N PHE A 18 -15.91 -0.48 10.87
CA PHE A 18 -15.67 -1.89 11.23
C PHE A 18 -16.87 -2.56 11.89
N VAL A 19 -17.92 -1.83 12.24
CA VAL A 19 -19.06 -2.37 13.03
C VAL A 19 -19.78 -3.47 12.27
N SER A 20 -19.89 -3.37 10.94
CA SER A 20 -20.59 -4.32 10.10
C SER A 20 -19.67 -5.24 9.29
N ALA A 21 -18.35 -5.01 9.34
CA ALA A 21 -17.41 -5.76 8.52
C ALA A 21 -16.96 -7.04 9.22
N ARG A 22 -17.09 -8.17 8.54
CA ARG A 22 -16.44 -9.42 8.95
C ARG A 22 -15.01 -9.43 8.45
N HIS A 23 -14.07 -9.93 9.25
CA HIS A 23 -12.69 -10.10 8.84
C HIS A 23 -12.17 -11.49 9.17
N TYR A 24 -11.23 -11.94 8.39
CA TYR A 24 -10.51 -13.17 8.64
C TYR A 24 -9.42 -12.91 9.69
N ARG A 25 -9.43 -13.69 10.78
CA ARG A 25 -8.44 -13.52 11.86
C ARG A 25 -7.08 -14.01 11.42
N ARG A 26 -6.05 -13.27 11.82
CA ARG A 26 -4.66 -13.49 11.45
C ARG A 26 -3.77 -13.66 12.70
N PRO A 27 -3.96 -14.75 13.49
CA PRO A 27 -3.28 -14.94 14.78
C PRO A 27 -1.75 -14.86 14.68
N ASP A 28 -1.16 -15.30 13.58
CA ASP A 28 0.29 -15.25 13.37
C ASP A 28 0.81 -13.81 13.26
N LEU A 29 0.07 -12.92 12.61
CA LEU A 29 0.40 -11.50 12.55
C LEU A 29 0.25 -10.85 13.93
N ILE A 30 -0.81 -11.20 14.66
CA ILE A 30 -1.02 -10.70 16.03
C ILE A 30 0.12 -11.17 16.93
N ALA A 31 0.57 -12.44 16.81
CA ALA A 31 1.70 -12.95 17.56
C ALA A 31 3.01 -12.20 17.25
N LYS A 32 3.25 -11.82 15.98
CA LYS A 32 4.40 -10.96 15.59
C LYS A 32 4.30 -9.59 16.26
N LEU A 33 3.14 -8.94 16.21
CA LEU A 33 2.92 -7.63 16.83
C LEU A 33 3.11 -7.67 18.37
N LEU A 34 2.75 -8.77 19.02
CA LEU A 34 2.86 -8.95 20.46
C LEU A 34 4.30 -9.03 20.97
N ARG A 35 5.24 -9.47 20.12
CA ARG A 35 6.65 -9.63 20.52
C ARG A 35 7.36 -8.29 20.73
N GLU A 36 6.94 -7.25 20.00
CA GLU A 36 7.63 -5.97 19.91
C GLU A 36 6.73 -4.81 20.41
N ARG A 37 6.16 -4.98 21.63
CA ARG A 37 5.21 -4.01 22.19
C ARG A 37 5.84 -2.69 22.64
N HIS A 38 7.13 -2.70 22.89
CA HIS A 38 7.91 -1.57 23.41
C HIS A 38 8.55 -0.69 22.32
N VAL A 39 8.26 -0.99 21.07
CA VAL A 39 8.71 -0.19 19.93
C VAL A 39 7.53 0.20 19.03
N PRO A 40 7.63 1.29 18.25
CA PRO A 40 6.61 1.61 17.26
C PRO A 40 6.50 0.49 16.21
N ARG A 41 5.28 0.10 15.91
CA ARG A 41 4.99 -0.98 14.94
C ARG A 41 4.29 -0.40 13.75
N PHE A 42 4.76 -0.76 12.56
CA PHE A 42 4.27 -0.25 11.29
C PHE A 42 3.74 -1.39 10.43
N ILE A 43 2.54 -1.21 9.91
CA ILE A 43 1.95 -2.09 8.89
C ILE A 43 1.93 -1.31 7.59
N VAL A 44 2.90 -1.61 6.72
CA VAL A 44 3.15 -0.87 5.47
C VAL A 44 2.72 -1.72 4.30
N ALA A 45 1.66 -1.35 3.61
CA ALA A 45 1.20 -2.04 2.42
C ALA A 45 0.26 -1.14 1.61
N PRO A 46 0.03 -1.45 0.33
CA PRO A 46 -0.96 -0.80 -0.50
C PRO A 46 -2.37 -0.86 0.11
N GLU A 47 -3.29 -0.08 -0.42
CA GLU A 47 -4.67 -0.10 0.01
C GLU A 47 -5.31 -1.48 -0.25
N GLY A 48 -6.24 -1.89 0.60
CA GLY A 48 -6.94 -3.17 0.45
C GLY A 48 -6.23 -4.39 1.04
N PHE A 49 -5.03 -4.27 1.61
CA PHE A 49 -4.27 -5.36 2.24
C PHE A 49 -4.76 -5.76 3.63
N GLY A 50 -5.83 -5.15 4.13
CA GLY A 50 -6.39 -5.48 5.44
C GLY A 50 -5.60 -4.93 6.63
N LYS A 51 -4.71 -3.95 6.44
CA LYS A 51 -3.93 -3.30 7.50
C LYS A 51 -4.78 -2.90 8.70
N SER A 52 -5.89 -2.22 8.41
CA SER A 52 -6.83 -1.74 9.43
C SER A 52 -7.51 -2.88 10.19
N PHE A 53 -7.77 -4.01 9.53
CA PHE A 53 -8.34 -5.19 10.18
C PHE A 53 -7.35 -5.89 11.10
N VAL A 54 -6.06 -5.94 10.71
CA VAL A 54 -4.99 -6.45 11.60
C VAL A 54 -4.83 -5.54 12.81
N ALA A 55 -4.87 -4.21 12.61
CA ALA A 55 -4.83 -3.26 13.73
C ALA A 55 -6.03 -3.41 14.68
N LEU A 56 -7.23 -3.62 14.12
CA LEU A 56 -8.43 -3.87 14.89
C LEU A 56 -8.33 -5.18 15.69
N GLU A 57 -7.93 -6.28 15.05
CA GLU A 57 -7.76 -7.58 15.70
C GLU A 57 -6.74 -7.50 16.84
N TYR A 58 -5.62 -6.78 16.62
CA TYR A 58 -4.64 -6.52 17.66
C TYR A 58 -5.26 -5.75 18.83
N ALA A 59 -5.96 -4.66 18.56
CA ALA A 59 -6.61 -3.86 19.59
C ALA A 59 -7.64 -4.67 20.41
N GLU A 60 -8.46 -5.50 19.74
CA GLU A 60 -9.44 -6.37 20.38
C GLU A 60 -8.80 -7.48 21.24
N THR A 61 -7.62 -7.94 20.83
CA THR A 61 -6.93 -9.05 21.53
C THR A 61 -6.20 -8.56 22.80
N VAL A 62 -5.64 -7.34 22.75
CA VAL A 62 -4.68 -6.89 23.78
C VAL A 62 -5.25 -5.82 24.69
N PHE A 63 -6.14 -5.00 24.20
CA PHE A 63 -6.66 -3.84 24.91
C PHE A 63 -8.18 -3.90 25.07
N ARG A 64 -8.66 -3.33 26.19
CA ARG A 64 -10.05 -2.90 26.22
C ARG A 64 -10.18 -1.64 25.37
N PHE A 65 -11.28 -1.52 24.63
CA PHE A 65 -11.47 -0.38 23.73
C PHE A 65 -11.38 0.99 24.39
N GLU A 66 -11.74 1.10 25.67
CA GLU A 66 -11.60 2.32 26.46
C GLU A 66 -10.16 2.84 26.58
N HIS A 67 -9.17 1.96 26.32
CA HIS A 67 -7.74 2.27 26.33
C HIS A 67 -7.14 2.32 24.92
N VAL A 68 -7.96 2.45 23.89
CA VAL A 68 -7.50 2.56 22.51
C VAL A 68 -7.88 3.92 21.93
N PHE A 69 -6.90 4.62 21.38
CA PHE A 69 -7.12 5.81 20.56
C PHE A 69 -6.97 5.46 19.10
N TRP A 70 -8.00 5.75 18.31
CA TRP A 70 -7.97 5.64 16.86
C TRP A 70 -7.83 7.02 16.26
N ILE A 71 -6.75 7.24 15.49
CA ILE A 71 -6.43 8.49 14.82
C ILE A 71 -6.55 8.25 13.33
N ASP A 72 -7.46 8.94 12.67
CA ASP A 72 -7.61 8.91 11.22
C ASP A 72 -6.62 9.88 10.57
N ALA A 73 -5.56 9.33 9.97
CA ALA A 73 -4.53 10.12 9.32
C ALA A 73 -4.95 10.69 7.95
N LYS A 74 -6.07 10.23 7.37
CA LYS A 74 -6.68 10.86 6.19
C LYS A 74 -7.36 12.19 6.53
N SER A 75 -7.59 12.46 7.81
CA SER A 75 -8.18 13.74 8.24
C SER A 75 -7.24 14.91 7.95
N PRO A 76 -7.74 16.01 7.37
CA PRO A 76 -6.94 17.24 7.13
C PRO A 76 -6.29 17.81 8.41
N CYS A 77 -6.85 17.50 9.58
CA CYS A 77 -6.29 17.93 10.85
C CYS A 77 -5.03 17.18 11.24
N PHE A 78 -4.89 15.91 10.80
CA PHE A 78 -3.76 15.07 11.17
C PHE A 78 -2.42 15.67 10.72
N LEU A 79 -2.31 16.04 9.45
CA LEU A 79 -1.07 16.63 8.92
C LEU A 79 -0.67 17.90 9.65
N ARG A 80 -1.64 18.75 10.00
CA ARG A 80 -1.37 19.97 10.78
C ARG A 80 -0.88 19.64 12.19
N ASP A 81 -1.52 18.69 12.86
CA ASP A 81 -1.13 18.28 14.20
C ASP A 81 0.24 17.60 14.20
N LEU A 82 0.57 16.89 13.12
CA LEU A 82 1.89 16.33 12.89
C LEU A 82 2.95 17.42 12.67
N ASP A 83 2.70 18.37 11.76
CA ASP A 83 3.60 19.49 11.47
C ASP A 83 3.85 20.37 12.72
N ASP A 84 2.84 20.48 13.60
CA ASP A 84 2.93 21.23 14.87
C ASP A 84 3.57 20.41 16.03
N GLY A 85 3.87 19.11 15.84
CA GLY A 85 4.42 18.23 16.88
C GLY A 85 3.49 18.06 18.10
N ARG A 86 2.19 17.94 17.86
CA ARG A 86 1.17 17.95 18.93
C ARG A 86 0.56 16.57 19.24
N ILE A 87 0.80 15.56 18.39
CA ILE A 87 0.12 14.27 18.51
C ILE A 87 0.40 13.63 19.87
N ALA A 88 1.67 13.41 20.18
CA ALA A 88 2.07 12.79 21.44
C ALA A 88 1.69 13.61 22.66
N LYS A 89 1.82 14.93 22.59
CA LYS A 89 1.46 15.84 23.68
C LYS A 89 -0.02 15.78 24.00
N THR A 90 -0.88 15.82 22.99
CA THR A 90 -2.33 15.83 23.18
C THR A 90 -2.84 14.49 23.71
N LEU A 91 -2.37 13.37 23.14
CA LEU A 91 -2.78 12.05 23.62
C LEU A 91 -2.33 11.79 25.06
N SER A 92 -1.18 12.31 25.45
CA SER A 92 -0.62 12.09 26.78
C SER A 92 -1.18 12.99 27.86
N SER A 93 -1.87 14.07 27.51
CA SER A 93 -2.47 15.00 28.48
C SER A 93 -3.72 14.44 29.14
N GLU A 94 -4.37 13.46 28.51
CA GLU A 94 -5.68 12.98 28.94
C GLU A 94 -5.63 11.81 29.91
N ASP A 95 -4.50 11.04 29.97
CA ASP A 95 -4.43 9.86 30.82
C ASP A 95 -3.02 9.50 31.25
N ARG A 96 -2.89 9.05 32.50
CA ARG A 96 -1.66 8.44 33.04
C ARG A 96 -1.60 6.92 32.84
N ALA A 97 -2.66 6.34 32.31
CA ALA A 97 -2.73 4.89 32.05
C ALA A 97 -2.09 4.54 30.70
N SER A 98 -1.48 3.37 30.59
CA SER A 98 -1.02 2.82 29.32
C SER A 98 -2.18 2.64 28.37
N PHE A 99 -2.02 3.09 27.13
CA PHE A 99 -3.01 2.96 26.08
C PHE A 99 -2.35 2.52 24.77
N LEU A 100 -3.18 2.10 23.82
CA LEU A 100 -2.78 1.86 22.44
C LEU A 100 -3.19 3.05 21.58
N ALA A 101 -2.23 3.67 20.89
CA ALA A 101 -2.49 4.61 19.82
C ALA A 101 -2.44 3.88 18.47
N VAL A 102 -3.55 3.84 17.75
CA VAL A 102 -3.62 3.36 16.37
C VAL A 102 -3.71 4.57 15.46
N VAL A 103 -2.65 4.82 14.68
CA VAL A 103 -2.62 5.85 13.64
C VAL A 103 -2.94 5.17 12.33
N GLU A 104 -4.12 5.42 11.80
CA GLU A 104 -4.67 4.64 10.70
C GLU A 104 -4.63 5.41 9.38
N ASP A 105 -4.26 4.67 8.31
CA ASP A 105 -4.25 5.14 6.91
C ASP A 105 -3.35 6.36 6.69
N VAL A 106 -2.14 6.34 7.28
CA VAL A 106 -1.15 7.39 7.03
C VAL A 106 -0.85 7.43 5.52
N PRO A 107 -1.06 8.58 4.87
CA PRO A 107 -0.77 8.73 3.45
C PRO A 107 0.73 8.68 3.18
N SER A 108 1.13 8.65 1.92
CA SER A 108 2.54 8.83 1.56
C SER A 108 3.01 10.21 2.02
N LEU A 109 4.02 10.24 2.88
CA LEU A 109 4.57 11.45 3.47
C LEU A 109 5.93 11.76 2.83
N ASP A 110 6.27 13.04 2.78
CA ASP A 110 7.64 13.47 2.48
C ASP A 110 8.61 13.07 3.61
N PRO A 111 9.93 13.02 3.35
CA PRO A 111 10.92 12.57 4.33
C PRO A 111 10.89 13.38 5.64
N GLN A 112 10.60 14.67 5.59
CA GLN A 112 10.54 15.52 6.77
C GLN A 112 9.35 15.12 7.68
N ARG A 113 8.18 14.90 7.10
CA ARG A 113 7.00 14.43 7.84
C ARG A 113 7.12 13.00 8.35
N VAL A 114 7.83 12.14 7.62
CA VAL A 114 8.18 10.79 8.11
C VAL A 114 9.02 10.89 9.38
N GLU A 115 10.00 11.79 9.42
CA GLU A 115 10.82 12.02 10.61
C GLU A 115 10.00 12.59 11.78
N LEU A 116 9.10 13.55 11.51
CA LEU A 116 8.19 14.09 12.52
C LEU A 116 7.26 12.99 13.08
N LEU A 117 6.64 12.19 12.22
CA LEU A 117 5.81 11.07 12.65
C LEU A 117 6.60 10.10 13.54
N SER A 118 7.83 9.78 13.14
CA SER A 118 8.71 8.95 13.94
C SER A 118 8.94 9.48 15.34
N ARG A 119 9.28 10.76 15.46
CA ARG A 119 9.52 11.42 16.74
C ARG A 119 8.27 11.42 17.62
N GLU A 120 7.10 11.69 17.05
CA GLU A 120 5.83 11.66 17.76
C GLU A 120 5.51 10.26 18.29
N MET A 121 5.76 9.21 17.48
CA MET A 121 5.55 7.83 17.90
C MET A 121 6.54 7.39 18.98
N ASP A 122 7.82 7.74 18.85
CA ASP A 122 8.83 7.49 19.88
C ASP A 122 8.47 8.18 21.21
N ALA A 123 7.98 9.41 21.15
CA ALA A 123 7.55 10.14 22.34
C ALA A 123 6.35 9.49 23.06
N LEU A 124 5.46 8.80 22.33
CA LEU A 124 4.39 8.00 22.94
C LEU A 124 4.94 6.73 23.61
N ILE A 125 5.87 6.03 22.95
CA ILE A 125 6.52 4.84 23.52
C ILE A 125 7.30 5.20 24.79
N ASP A 126 8.06 6.30 24.79
CA ASP A 126 8.82 6.75 25.97
C ASP A 126 7.91 7.05 27.18
N ARG A 127 6.63 7.28 26.95
CA ARG A 127 5.59 7.46 28.00
C ARG A 127 4.88 6.17 28.41
N GLY A 128 5.33 5.03 27.89
CA GLY A 128 4.77 3.71 28.20
C GLY A 128 3.50 3.36 27.42
N CYS A 129 3.21 4.08 26.33
CA CYS A 129 2.09 3.77 25.43
C CYS A 129 2.54 2.79 24.35
N GLU A 130 1.61 1.99 23.83
CA GLU A 130 1.84 1.20 22.64
C GLU A 130 1.42 1.98 21.40
N VAL A 131 2.15 1.80 20.29
CA VAL A 131 1.89 2.49 19.04
C VAL A 131 1.79 1.49 17.89
N LEU A 132 0.73 1.61 17.11
CA LEU A 132 0.53 0.86 15.88
C LEU A 132 0.13 1.81 14.75
N VAL A 133 0.90 1.83 13.66
CA VAL A 133 0.70 2.71 12.53
C VAL A 133 0.36 1.87 11.30
N THR A 134 -0.72 2.18 10.63
CA THR A 134 -0.99 1.64 9.28
C THR A 134 -0.76 2.72 8.24
N CYS A 135 0.03 2.43 7.22
CA CYS A 135 0.40 3.41 6.22
C CYS A 135 0.52 2.82 4.81
N LEU A 136 0.49 3.71 3.83
CA LEU A 136 0.85 3.39 2.45
C LEU A 136 2.38 3.22 2.33
N PRO A 137 2.87 2.56 1.26
CA PRO A 137 4.28 2.51 0.96
C PRO A 137 4.88 3.91 0.88
N MET A 138 6.01 4.10 1.54
CA MET A 138 6.73 5.38 1.58
C MET A 138 8.21 5.14 1.35
N ARG A 139 8.88 6.07 0.64
CA ARG A 139 10.34 6.09 0.56
C ARG A 139 10.92 6.32 1.95
N ASP A 140 12.02 5.65 2.24
CA ASP A 140 12.82 5.79 3.48
C ASP A 140 12.01 5.75 4.78
N ALA A 141 10.77 5.26 4.71
CA ALA A 141 9.95 5.12 5.88
C ALA A 141 10.71 4.30 6.93
N PHE A 142 11.34 5.01 7.86
CA PHE A 142 11.86 4.41 9.08
C PHE A 142 13.23 3.70 8.99
N HIS A 143 14.07 4.00 8.00
CA HIS A 143 15.45 3.57 7.96
C HIS A 143 16.31 4.38 8.97
N GLY A 144 17.01 3.69 9.85
CA GLY A 144 18.12 4.23 10.64
C GLY A 144 17.82 4.78 12.03
N GLN A 145 16.58 4.70 12.51
CA GLN A 145 16.24 5.07 13.89
C GLN A 145 15.88 3.81 14.69
N ARG A 146 15.66 3.87 15.98
CA ARG A 146 15.39 2.78 16.94
C ARG A 146 14.80 1.49 16.31
N ASP A 147 15.08 0.35 16.91
CA ASP A 147 14.46 -0.92 16.51
C ASP A 147 12.94 -0.75 16.36
N ARG A 148 12.42 -1.12 15.20
CA ARG A 148 11.00 -0.99 14.86
C ARG A 148 10.52 -2.27 14.22
N LEU A 149 9.30 -2.66 14.53
CA LEU A 149 8.67 -3.76 13.81
C LEU A 149 7.97 -3.20 12.56
N LYS A 150 8.32 -3.73 11.39
CA LYS A 150 7.64 -3.46 10.14
C LYS A 150 7.01 -4.76 9.62
N LEU A 151 5.69 -4.75 9.46
CA LEU A 151 4.97 -5.75 8.67
C LEU A 151 4.76 -5.17 7.27
N GLY A 152 5.28 -5.84 6.26
CA GLY A 152 5.15 -5.42 4.87
C GLY A 152 3.99 -6.10 4.15
N ALA A 153 3.82 -5.78 2.87
CA ALA A 153 2.81 -6.40 2.02
C ALA A 153 2.96 -7.94 1.97
N ALA A 154 4.20 -8.44 1.98
CA ALA A 154 4.48 -9.89 2.00
C ALA A 154 3.89 -10.59 3.22
N ASP A 155 3.96 -9.96 4.40
CA ASP A 155 3.37 -10.53 5.63
C ASP A 155 1.85 -10.56 5.56
N LEU A 156 1.24 -9.62 4.83
CA LEU A 156 -0.21 -9.46 4.71
C LEU A 156 -0.83 -10.31 3.61
N LEU A 157 -0.03 -10.86 2.69
CA LEU A 157 -0.55 -11.74 1.65
C LEU A 157 -1.30 -12.93 2.28
N LEU A 158 -2.42 -13.26 1.68
CA LEU A 158 -3.17 -14.44 2.06
C LEU A 158 -2.52 -15.67 1.43
N THR A 159 -2.41 -16.73 2.20
CA THR A 159 -2.00 -18.04 1.70
C THR A 159 -3.11 -18.65 0.87
N ASP A 160 -2.78 -19.64 0.01
CA ASP A 160 -3.80 -20.34 -0.79
C ASP A 160 -4.90 -20.97 0.09
N VAL A 161 -4.53 -21.49 1.26
CA VAL A 161 -5.49 -22.04 2.25
C VAL A 161 -6.44 -20.98 2.78
N GLU A 162 -5.92 -19.79 3.08
CA GLU A 162 -6.73 -18.66 3.56
C GLU A 162 -7.65 -18.14 2.44
N LEU A 163 -7.14 -18.08 1.20
CA LEU A 163 -7.94 -17.70 0.03
C LEU A 163 -9.08 -18.67 -0.23
N ASP A 164 -8.82 -19.98 -0.18
CA ASP A 164 -9.85 -21.01 -0.37
C ASP A 164 -10.90 -20.98 0.76
N ALA A 165 -10.47 -20.75 1.98
CA ALA A 165 -11.40 -20.59 3.11
C ALA A 165 -12.31 -19.38 2.93
N LEU A 166 -11.77 -18.25 2.47
CA LEU A 166 -12.53 -17.03 2.19
C LEU A 166 -13.47 -17.21 1.01
N ARG A 167 -13.04 -17.89 -0.07
CA ARG A 167 -13.89 -18.23 -1.21
C ARG A 167 -15.07 -19.08 -0.79
N THR A 168 -14.82 -20.12 -0.04
CA THR A 168 -15.86 -21.02 0.48
C THR A 168 -16.87 -20.28 1.38
N ALA A 169 -16.39 -19.35 2.21
CA ALA A 169 -17.25 -18.52 3.04
C ALA A 169 -18.11 -17.58 2.20
N ALA A 170 -17.56 -16.96 1.16
CA ALA A 170 -18.28 -16.07 0.25
C ALA A 170 -19.36 -16.80 -0.55
N GLU A 171 -19.06 -18.01 -1.05
CA GLU A 171 -20.02 -18.87 -1.77
C GLU A 171 -21.20 -19.29 -0.89
N ARG A 172 -20.95 -19.53 0.41
CA ARG A 172 -22.00 -19.89 1.37
C ARG A 172 -22.92 -18.73 1.75
N GLU A 173 -22.42 -17.53 1.78
CA GLU A 173 -23.15 -16.36 2.27
C GLU A 173 -23.92 -15.62 1.15
N ALA A 174 -23.79 -16.03 -0.12
CA ALA A 174 -24.43 -15.44 -1.30
C ALA A 174 -24.23 -13.91 -1.47
N GLU A 175 -23.33 -13.30 -0.70
CA GLU A 175 -22.99 -11.88 -0.77
C GLU A 175 -21.49 -11.66 -1.05
N PRO A 176 -21.12 -11.28 -2.30
CA PRO A 176 -19.74 -10.87 -2.61
C PRO A 176 -19.26 -9.68 -1.77
N ALA A 177 -20.19 -8.93 -1.17
CA ALA A 177 -19.91 -7.79 -0.29
C ALA A 177 -19.30 -8.20 1.06
N ALA A 178 -19.46 -9.47 1.48
CA ALA A 178 -18.93 -9.98 2.75
C ALA A 178 -17.42 -10.25 2.72
N LEU A 179 -16.80 -10.32 1.53
CA LEU A 179 -15.35 -10.45 1.40
C LEU A 179 -14.66 -9.16 1.83
N MET A 180 -13.64 -9.32 2.67
CA MET A 180 -12.74 -8.20 2.97
C MET A 180 -12.17 -7.61 1.67
N PRO A 181 -11.98 -6.29 1.60
CA PRO A 181 -11.40 -5.64 0.42
C PRO A 181 -10.12 -6.30 -0.08
N THR A 182 -9.25 -6.76 0.84
CA THR A 182 -8.00 -7.47 0.53
C THR A 182 -8.24 -8.78 -0.21
N ALA A 183 -9.12 -9.64 0.33
CA ALA A 183 -9.43 -10.91 -0.29
C ALA A 183 -10.07 -10.71 -1.66
N ARG A 184 -10.96 -9.71 -1.79
CA ARG A 184 -11.57 -9.34 -3.07
C ARG A 184 -10.52 -8.93 -4.10
N ARG A 185 -9.54 -8.10 -3.74
CA ARG A 185 -8.50 -7.62 -4.65
C ARG A 185 -7.56 -8.74 -5.11
N ILE A 186 -7.12 -9.59 -4.19
CA ILE A 186 -6.29 -10.73 -4.53
C ILE A 186 -7.08 -11.75 -5.35
N ALA A 187 -8.34 -12.00 -5.01
CA ALA A 187 -9.23 -12.86 -5.78
C ALA A 187 -9.48 -12.30 -7.20
N THR A 188 -9.63 -10.97 -7.34
CA THR A 188 -9.77 -10.31 -8.65
C THR A 188 -8.55 -10.56 -9.53
N LEU A 189 -7.34 -10.48 -8.98
CA LEU A 189 -6.12 -10.76 -9.73
C LEU A 189 -5.99 -12.23 -10.15
N ALA A 190 -6.38 -13.14 -9.27
CA ALA A 190 -6.26 -14.58 -9.50
C ALA A 190 -7.36 -15.13 -10.42
N TRP A 191 -8.60 -14.62 -10.29
CA TRP A 191 -9.80 -15.22 -10.91
C TRP A 191 -10.73 -14.21 -11.59
N GLY A 192 -10.38 -12.92 -11.56
CA GLY A 192 -11.20 -11.87 -12.17
C GLY A 192 -11.16 -11.90 -13.71
N THR A 193 -12.17 -11.32 -14.32
CA THR A 193 -12.18 -11.05 -15.77
C THR A 193 -11.11 -10.03 -16.14
N SER A 194 -10.80 -9.90 -17.43
CA SER A 194 -9.85 -8.89 -17.91
C SER A 194 -10.26 -7.47 -17.50
N GLY A 195 -11.55 -7.14 -17.58
CA GLY A 195 -12.07 -5.85 -17.11
C GLY A 195 -11.93 -5.63 -15.61
N ASP A 196 -12.14 -6.66 -14.78
CA ASP A 196 -11.95 -6.58 -13.33
C ASP A 196 -10.47 -6.30 -13.00
N ARG A 197 -9.55 -6.95 -13.72
CA ARG A 197 -8.11 -6.80 -13.55
C ARG A 197 -7.63 -5.40 -13.99
N ALA A 198 -8.14 -4.91 -15.11
CA ALA A 198 -7.87 -3.56 -15.60
C ALA A 198 -8.39 -2.49 -14.62
N ALA A 199 -9.62 -2.61 -14.14
CA ALA A 199 -10.19 -1.71 -13.14
C ALA A 199 -9.39 -1.70 -11.83
N PHE A 200 -8.91 -2.88 -11.40
CA PHE A 200 -8.04 -2.99 -10.24
C PHE A 200 -6.70 -2.25 -10.45
N LEU A 201 -6.02 -2.47 -11.58
CA LEU A 201 -4.79 -1.76 -11.90
C LEU A 201 -4.99 -0.24 -12.00
N ALA A 202 -6.10 0.21 -12.56
CA ALA A 202 -6.45 1.63 -12.63
C ALA A 202 -6.61 2.24 -11.22
N SER A 203 -7.22 1.51 -10.29
CA SER A 203 -7.33 1.93 -8.89
C SER A 203 -5.95 2.05 -8.23
N VAL A 204 -5.09 1.05 -8.41
CA VAL A 204 -3.70 1.09 -7.90
C VAL A 204 -2.93 2.30 -8.45
N ALA A 205 -2.98 2.50 -9.76
CA ALA A 205 -2.27 3.59 -10.42
C ALA A 205 -2.77 4.97 -9.98
N LYS A 206 -4.07 5.13 -9.77
CA LYS A 206 -4.70 6.42 -9.47
C LYS A 206 -4.65 6.80 -7.99
N GLU A 207 -4.84 5.84 -7.10
CA GLU A 207 -5.18 6.11 -5.71
C GLU A 207 -4.07 5.71 -4.72
N GLU A 208 -3.22 4.77 -5.10
CA GLU A 208 -2.33 4.11 -4.16
C GLU A 208 -0.85 4.32 -4.46
N LEU A 209 -0.51 4.53 -5.73
CA LEU A 209 0.88 4.53 -6.15
C LEU A 209 1.49 5.93 -6.02
N PRO A 210 2.60 6.09 -5.28
CA PRO A 210 3.42 7.29 -5.35
C PRO A 210 3.78 7.61 -6.80
N THR A 211 3.71 8.87 -7.15
CA THR A 211 3.80 9.32 -8.55
C THR A 211 5.13 8.95 -9.23
N ASP A 212 6.19 8.86 -8.44
CA ASP A 212 7.53 8.49 -8.89
C ASP A 212 7.69 6.97 -9.12
N LEU A 213 6.83 6.15 -8.55
CA LEU A 213 6.79 4.69 -8.79
C LEU A 213 5.96 4.30 -10.01
N MET A 214 5.17 5.22 -10.56
CA MET A 214 4.21 4.91 -11.60
C MET A 214 4.87 4.50 -12.92
N LEU A 215 5.91 5.22 -13.34
CA LEU A 215 6.63 4.90 -14.59
C LEU A 215 7.42 3.58 -14.48
N PRO A 216 8.20 3.32 -13.42
CA PRO A 216 8.84 2.02 -13.22
C PRO A 216 7.83 0.87 -13.20
N LEU A 217 6.73 0.99 -12.46
CA LEU A 217 5.69 -0.04 -12.43
C LEU A 217 5.09 -0.32 -13.81
N PHE A 218 4.66 0.73 -14.51
CA PHE A 218 4.10 0.60 -15.84
C PHE A 218 5.07 -0.09 -16.80
N SER A 219 6.35 0.31 -16.79
CA SER A 219 7.39 -0.29 -17.63
C SER A 219 7.61 -1.78 -17.29
N MET A 220 7.66 -2.14 -16.00
CA MET A 220 7.78 -3.54 -15.57
C MET A 220 6.60 -4.39 -16.05
N LEU A 221 5.37 -3.89 -15.91
CA LEU A 221 4.17 -4.61 -16.35
C LEU A 221 4.10 -4.74 -17.88
N CYS A 222 4.54 -3.72 -18.62
CA CYS A 222 4.62 -3.80 -20.06
C CYS A 222 5.63 -4.85 -20.54
N LEU A 223 6.82 -4.85 -19.95
CA LEU A 223 7.93 -5.74 -20.32
C LEU A 223 7.82 -7.14 -19.72
N GLN A 224 7.10 -7.30 -18.62
CA GLN A 224 6.89 -8.53 -17.83
C GLN A 224 8.16 -9.10 -17.17
N SER A 225 9.30 -9.05 -17.83
CA SER A 225 10.57 -9.48 -17.25
C SER A 225 11.73 -8.82 -18.00
N GLY A 226 12.88 -8.68 -17.36
CA GLY A 226 14.06 -8.12 -17.99
C GLY A 226 15.20 -7.77 -17.06
N ALA A 227 16.20 -7.08 -17.58
CA ALA A 227 17.23 -6.48 -16.76
C ALA A 227 16.71 -5.16 -16.14
N LEU A 228 17.15 -4.83 -14.93
CA LEU A 228 16.82 -3.53 -14.31
C LEU A 228 17.37 -2.37 -15.15
N ALA A 229 18.51 -2.56 -15.84
CA ALA A 229 19.06 -1.58 -16.77
C ALA A 229 18.08 -1.24 -17.93
N ASP A 230 17.19 -2.15 -18.32
CA ASP A 230 16.20 -1.89 -19.36
C ASP A 230 15.18 -0.83 -18.89
N LEU A 231 14.91 -0.74 -17.59
CA LEU A 231 13.99 0.25 -17.02
C LEU A 231 14.59 1.67 -17.07
N ALA A 232 15.91 1.80 -16.93
CA ALA A 232 16.59 3.08 -17.02
C ALA A 232 16.42 3.76 -18.40
N ALA A 233 16.15 2.95 -19.44
CA ALA A 233 15.85 3.48 -20.78
C ALA A 233 14.50 4.24 -20.86
N PHE A 234 13.60 4.04 -19.92
CA PHE A 234 12.30 4.73 -19.86
C PHE A 234 12.36 6.05 -19.08
N GLY A 235 13.32 6.20 -18.18
CA GLY A 235 13.46 7.39 -17.34
C GLY A 235 14.32 7.11 -16.11
N SER A 236 14.36 8.05 -15.18
CA SER A 236 15.04 7.82 -13.90
C SER A 236 14.31 6.73 -13.12
N CYS A 237 14.96 5.58 -13.00
CA CYS A 237 14.51 4.51 -12.14
C CYS A 237 15.51 4.41 -11.00
N GLU A 238 15.19 5.00 -9.87
CA GLU A 238 16.04 4.96 -8.69
C GLU A 238 15.95 3.57 -8.03
N ASP A 239 17.06 3.08 -7.48
CA ASP A 239 17.13 1.77 -6.82
C ASP A 239 16.09 1.64 -5.69
N ASP A 240 15.82 2.74 -4.97
CA ASP A 240 14.80 2.78 -3.93
C ASP A 240 13.38 2.55 -4.48
N SER A 241 13.07 3.07 -5.67
CA SER A 241 11.77 2.83 -6.35
C SER A 241 11.57 1.36 -6.66
N ILE A 242 12.62 0.70 -7.13
CA ILE A 242 12.61 -0.74 -7.44
C ILE A 242 12.43 -1.56 -6.16
N ALA A 243 13.14 -1.19 -5.09
CA ALA A 243 13.01 -1.86 -3.80
C ALA A 243 11.57 -1.74 -3.25
N ILE A 244 10.99 -0.55 -3.29
CA ILE A 244 9.59 -0.34 -2.85
C ILE A 244 8.62 -1.17 -3.69
N LEU A 245 8.78 -1.17 -5.03
CA LEU A 245 7.89 -1.96 -5.90
C LEU A 245 7.99 -3.46 -5.60
N SER A 246 9.19 -3.99 -5.42
CA SER A 246 9.38 -5.42 -5.14
C SER A 246 8.94 -5.83 -3.74
N GLU A 247 9.03 -4.94 -2.75
CA GLU A 247 8.65 -5.25 -1.37
C GLU A 247 7.15 -5.03 -1.10
N GLN A 248 6.56 -3.98 -1.69
CA GLN A 248 5.22 -3.53 -1.34
C GLN A 248 4.17 -3.89 -2.39
N TYR A 249 4.58 -4.05 -3.67
CA TYR A 249 3.67 -4.36 -4.78
C TYR A 249 3.90 -5.77 -5.35
N LEU A 250 4.48 -6.66 -4.53
CA LEU A 250 4.77 -8.03 -4.92
C LEU A 250 3.53 -8.83 -5.37
N TYR A 251 2.32 -8.44 -4.94
CA TYR A 251 1.07 -9.04 -5.40
C TYR A 251 0.78 -8.79 -6.89
N LEU A 252 1.45 -7.82 -7.52
CA LEU A 252 1.49 -7.63 -8.97
C LEU A 252 2.55 -8.54 -9.63
N GLY A 253 3.05 -9.55 -8.92
CA GLY A 253 4.06 -10.47 -9.40
C GLY A 253 5.45 -9.85 -9.55
N ILE A 254 5.64 -8.64 -9.01
CA ILE A 254 6.92 -7.93 -9.08
C ILE A 254 7.92 -8.62 -8.16
N ASN A 255 9.00 -9.09 -8.76
CA ASN A 255 10.09 -9.75 -8.06
C ASN A 255 11.42 -9.27 -8.67
N CYS A 256 12.22 -8.59 -7.88
CA CYS A 256 13.52 -8.11 -8.30
C CYS A 256 14.62 -8.94 -7.62
N ARG A 257 15.43 -9.59 -8.43
CA ARG A 257 16.56 -10.40 -7.95
C ARG A 257 17.82 -10.02 -8.70
N LYS A 258 18.84 -9.56 -7.95
CA LYS A 258 20.11 -9.08 -8.51
C LYS A 258 19.81 -7.93 -9.50
N GLU A 259 20.14 -8.13 -10.77
CA GLU A 259 19.98 -7.13 -11.84
C GLU A 259 18.77 -7.42 -12.75
N ARG A 260 17.82 -8.26 -12.31
CA ARG A 260 16.66 -8.67 -13.12
C ARG A 260 15.36 -8.45 -12.37
N PHE A 261 14.29 -8.24 -13.12
CA PHE A 261 12.92 -8.19 -12.61
C PHE A 261 12.01 -9.16 -13.36
N ASP A 262 10.97 -9.59 -12.66
CA ASP A 262 9.81 -10.28 -13.20
C ASP A 262 8.55 -9.54 -12.70
N ALA A 263 7.48 -9.54 -13.47
CA ALA A 263 6.18 -8.96 -13.11
C ALA A 263 5.04 -9.86 -13.61
N ALA A 264 3.86 -9.75 -13.00
CA ALA A 264 2.70 -10.51 -13.43
C ALA A 264 2.33 -10.21 -14.87
N SER A 265 1.82 -11.24 -15.55
CA SER A 265 1.38 -11.11 -16.94
C SER A 265 0.02 -10.42 -16.99
N PHE A 266 0.00 -9.21 -17.52
CA PHE A 266 -1.21 -8.50 -17.94
C PHE A 266 -1.22 -8.38 -19.45
N SER A 267 -2.39 -8.45 -20.06
CA SER A 267 -2.52 -8.17 -21.49
C SER A 267 -2.29 -6.68 -21.80
N MET A 268 -1.96 -6.33 -23.02
CA MET A 268 -1.82 -4.92 -23.39
C MET A 268 -3.15 -4.18 -23.34
N ASP A 269 -4.28 -4.88 -23.55
CA ASP A 269 -5.62 -4.31 -23.39
C ASP A 269 -5.88 -3.92 -21.91
N GLU A 270 -5.58 -4.79 -20.96
CA GLU A 270 -5.69 -4.50 -19.52
C GLU A 270 -4.82 -3.31 -19.11
N LEU A 271 -3.57 -3.27 -19.59
CA LEU A 271 -2.65 -2.17 -19.28
C LEU A 271 -3.10 -0.85 -19.94
N SER A 272 -3.55 -0.91 -21.20
CA SER A 272 -4.07 0.26 -21.90
C SER A 272 -5.30 0.82 -21.21
N GLU A 273 -6.25 -0.01 -20.81
CA GLU A 273 -7.45 0.40 -20.08
C GLU A 273 -7.09 1.03 -18.74
N ALA A 274 -6.20 0.38 -17.98
CA ALA A 274 -5.82 0.82 -16.65
C ALA A 274 -5.02 2.13 -16.64
N PHE A 275 -4.06 2.29 -17.56
CA PHE A 275 -3.11 3.41 -17.55
C PHE A 275 -3.44 4.52 -18.56
N SER A 276 -4.41 4.34 -19.46
CA SER A 276 -4.80 5.34 -20.45
C SER A 276 -4.97 6.76 -19.88
N PRO A 277 -5.65 6.94 -18.73
CA PRO A 277 -5.82 8.28 -18.16
C PRO A 277 -4.53 8.91 -17.65
N THR A 278 -3.52 8.11 -17.35
CA THR A 278 -2.24 8.54 -16.75
C THR A 278 -1.09 8.58 -17.76
N LEU A 279 -1.27 8.02 -18.95
CA LEU A 279 -0.23 7.97 -20.00
C LEU A 279 0.40 9.33 -20.32
N PRO A 280 -0.37 10.44 -20.48
CA PRO A 280 0.22 11.76 -20.73
C PRO A 280 1.15 12.22 -19.59
N ASP A 281 0.84 11.89 -18.35
CA ASP A 281 1.67 12.25 -17.21
C ASP A 281 2.88 11.32 -17.06
N LEU A 282 2.74 10.05 -17.42
CA LEU A 282 3.87 9.12 -17.52
C LEU A 282 4.87 9.56 -18.60
N ALA A 283 4.39 9.99 -19.75
CA ALA A 283 5.26 10.52 -20.82
C ALA A 283 6.05 11.74 -20.37
N LYS A 284 5.41 12.70 -19.69
CA LYS A 284 6.10 13.89 -19.14
C LYS A 284 7.21 13.56 -18.12
N ARG A 285 7.12 12.40 -17.47
CA ARG A 285 8.09 11.93 -16.47
C ARG A 285 9.15 11.02 -17.06
N SER A 286 8.91 10.51 -18.24
CA SER A 286 9.84 9.69 -19.01
C SER A 286 10.85 10.58 -19.76
N VAL A 287 11.79 9.95 -20.40
CA VAL A 287 12.71 10.63 -21.33
C VAL A 287 12.08 10.90 -22.71
N PHE A 288 10.82 10.54 -22.90
CA PHE A 288 10.11 10.66 -24.16
C PHE A 288 9.27 11.94 -24.22
N PRO A 289 9.14 12.57 -25.38
CA PRO A 289 8.44 13.85 -25.52
C PRO A 289 6.92 13.74 -25.30
N ASP A 290 6.34 12.59 -25.60
CA ASP A 290 4.90 12.36 -25.53
C ASP A 290 4.56 10.87 -25.35
N ALA A 291 3.27 10.59 -25.24
CA ALA A 291 2.76 9.23 -25.05
C ALA A 291 3.01 8.32 -26.26
N ASP A 292 3.01 8.86 -27.47
CA ASP A 292 3.24 8.09 -28.70
C ASP A 292 4.70 7.64 -28.79
N ALA A 293 5.64 8.51 -28.42
CA ALA A 293 7.05 8.16 -28.35
C ALA A 293 7.33 7.11 -27.26
N LEU A 294 6.69 7.22 -26.10
CA LEU A 294 6.76 6.21 -25.04
C LEU A 294 6.19 4.87 -25.53
N ALA A 295 5.02 4.87 -26.16
CA ALA A 295 4.39 3.67 -26.72
C ALA A 295 5.25 2.99 -27.79
N THR A 296 5.85 3.79 -28.68
CA THR A 296 6.78 3.30 -29.70
C THR A 296 7.99 2.64 -29.08
N HIS A 297 8.56 3.24 -28.06
CA HIS A 297 9.71 2.66 -27.35
C HIS A 297 9.36 1.34 -26.65
N ILE A 298 8.17 1.24 -26.03
CA ILE A 298 7.68 -0.02 -25.45
C ILE A 298 7.57 -1.09 -26.54
N ALA A 299 6.96 -0.76 -27.68
CA ALA A 299 6.81 -1.69 -28.79
C ALA A 299 8.18 -2.16 -29.32
N ASP A 300 9.14 -1.26 -29.50
CA ASP A 300 10.51 -1.60 -29.91
C ASP A 300 11.24 -2.49 -28.91
N ALA A 301 11.07 -2.21 -27.60
CA ALA A 301 11.65 -3.03 -26.54
C ALA A 301 11.06 -4.46 -26.53
N LEU A 302 9.76 -4.60 -26.81
CA LEU A 302 9.09 -5.88 -26.93
C LEU A 302 9.49 -6.63 -28.20
N LEU A 303 9.68 -5.93 -29.34
CA LEU A 303 10.19 -6.51 -30.59
C LEU A 303 11.59 -7.09 -30.40
N LYS A 304 12.49 -6.37 -29.72
CA LYS A 304 13.84 -6.86 -29.42
C LYS A 304 13.84 -8.14 -28.56
N ARG A 305 12.75 -8.41 -27.86
CA ARG A 305 12.53 -9.59 -27.03
C ARG A 305 11.71 -10.67 -27.72
N GLU A 306 11.49 -10.54 -29.03
CA GLU A 306 10.68 -11.47 -29.85
C GLU A 306 9.21 -11.60 -29.39
N GLN A 307 8.70 -10.64 -28.61
CA GLN A 307 7.31 -10.60 -28.17
C GLN A 307 6.42 -9.88 -29.20
N PHE A 308 6.37 -10.38 -30.44
CA PHE A 308 5.77 -9.70 -31.60
C PHE A 308 4.29 -9.33 -31.41
N ALA A 309 3.47 -10.26 -30.94
CA ALA A 309 2.04 -9.98 -30.71
C ALA A 309 1.84 -8.83 -29.73
N ARG A 310 2.55 -8.88 -28.59
CA ARG A 310 2.49 -7.87 -27.55
C ARG A 310 3.03 -6.52 -28.02
N ALA A 311 4.06 -6.51 -28.88
CA ALA A 311 4.59 -5.29 -29.46
C ALA A 311 3.57 -4.63 -30.42
N CYS A 312 2.89 -5.42 -31.25
CA CYS A 312 1.82 -4.92 -32.11
C CYS A 312 0.66 -4.32 -31.31
N ASP A 313 0.26 -4.98 -30.21
CA ASP A 313 -0.78 -4.47 -29.33
C ASP A 313 -0.34 -3.20 -28.61
N ALA A 314 0.91 -3.11 -28.13
CA ALA A 314 1.46 -1.89 -27.55
C ALA A 314 1.40 -0.71 -28.52
N ALA A 315 1.87 -0.90 -29.74
CA ALA A 315 1.83 0.14 -30.77
C ALA A 315 0.39 0.59 -31.09
N ARG A 316 -0.56 -0.36 -31.18
CA ARG A 316 -1.95 -0.06 -31.51
C ARG A 316 -2.70 0.61 -30.35
N LEU A 317 -2.53 0.12 -29.13
CA LEU A 317 -3.38 0.48 -27.99
C LEU A 317 -2.86 1.67 -27.19
N LEU A 318 -1.55 1.86 -27.14
CA LEU A 318 -0.95 2.94 -26.38
C LEU A 318 -0.75 4.22 -27.20
N ALA A 319 -0.51 4.10 -28.53
CA ALA A 319 -0.28 5.25 -29.41
C ALA A 319 -1.57 5.89 -29.97
N SER A 320 -2.71 5.24 -29.86
CA SER A 320 -3.97 5.71 -30.49
C SER A 320 -4.91 6.46 -29.55
N ARG A 321 -4.46 6.82 -28.36
CA ARG A 321 -5.25 7.49 -27.32
C ARG A 321 -4.55 8.73 -26.80
#